data_f2ad895050a6eb49a6e2139efc9b1f24
#
_entry.id   f2ad895050a6eb49a6e2139efc9b1f24
#
_cell.length_a   1.000
_cell.length_b   1.000
_cell.length_c   1.000
_cell.angle_alpha   90.00
_cell.angle_beta   90.00
_cell.angle_gamma   90.00
#
_symmetry.space_group_name_H-M   'P 1'
#
loop_
_entity.id
_entity.type
_entity.pdbx_description
1 polymer ?
#
loop_
_entity_poly.entity_id
_entity_poly.type
_entity_poly.pdbx_seq_one_letter_code
_entity_poly.pdbx_strand_id
1 'polypeptide(L)'
;MSEKYVLSYDVGTSVIKSVAISVTGHILGSAECSYETIFLSETHVEQRPEDYWQTVCRVTHLLFEQTEIDPMVCQGVIFCTQWTGIIPMDENGVPLHDCLIWMDKRASAQAERLNNRFGKGKFCDSDYWPKLMWLRENLPDVYDKCHVILGVNSYLKFRAAGTFTADVTDCFTTSPVEDRKTFFREILDFGSLDAKKFPELCASSDIVGHVTESSSKELGLCAGIPVFGGCDDIAGLAIGVGSCSLGQAHVYLGTSGWLSYVIPADAHSVTNAPLDNRNDIFFLGLGASIGPSTT
;
A
#
# COMPACT_ATOMS: atom_id res chain seq x y z
N MET A 1 23.03 24.61 -11.70
CA MET A 1 22.34 24.24 -10.43
C MET A 1 21.54 23.00 -10.73
N SER A 2 21.70 21.94 -9.94
CA SER A 2 20.92 20.69 -10.12
C SER A 2 19.43 20.98 -9.93
N GLU A 3 18.58 20.38 -10.78
CA GLU A 3 17.14 20.58 -10.73
C GLU A 3 16.56 19.89 -9.50
N LYS A 4 15.69 20.59 -8.74
CA LYS A 4 14.99 20.03 -7.56
C LYS A 4 13.97 18.97 -8.00
N TYR A 5 13.86 17.88 -7.23
CA TYR A 5 12.99 16.75 -7.56
C TYR A 5 12.39 16.10 -6.32
N VAL A 6 11.35 15.31 -6.53
CA VAL A 6 10.77 14.36 -5.58
C VAL A 6 11.15 12.95 -6.04
N LEU A 7 11.51 12.10 -5.11
CA LEU A 7 11.79 10.69 -5.35
C LEU A 7 10.53 9.87 -5.07
N SER A 8 9.99 9.27 -6.11
CA SER A 8 8.79 8.42 -6.07
C SER A 8 9.17 6.96 -6.25
N TYR A 9 8.56 6.09 -5.43
CA TYR A 9 8.73 4.64 -5.54
C TYR A 9 7.40 3.99 -5.90
N ASP A 10 7.40 3.15 -6.95
CA ASP A 10 6.34 2.23 -7.30
C ASP A 10 6.73 0.83 -6.80
N VAL A 11 6.10 0.40 -5.71
CA VAL A 11 6.39 -0.87 -5.02
C VAL A 11 5.37 -1.91 -5.43
N GLY A 12 5.56 -2.47 -6.61
CA GLY A 12 4.73 -3.55 -7.15
C GLY A 12 5.09 -4.92 -6.55
N THR A 13 4.41 -5.97 -6.97
CA THR A 13 4.58 -7.33 -6.40
C THR A 13 5.95 -7.96 -6.67
N SER A 14 6.55 -7.69 -7.82
CA SER A 14 7.80 -8.35 -8.24
C SER A 14 8.98 -7.40 -8.42
N VAL A 15 8.70 -6.10 -8.57
CA VAL A 15 9.68 -5.09 -8.91
C VAL A 15 9.36 -3.80 -8.16
N ILE A 16 10.38 -3.16 -7.64
CA ILE A 16 10.31 -1.78 -7.14
C ILE A 16 10.98 -0.87 -8.17
N LYS A 17 10.26 0.17 -8.58
CA LYS A 17 10.76 1.23 -9.45
C LYS A 17 10.96 2.50 -8.65
N SER A 18 12.05 3.20 -8.90
CA SER A 18 12.33 4.54 -8.37
C SER A 18 12.37 5.52 -9.53
N VAL A 19 11.69 6.66 -9.37
CA VAL A 19 11.64 7.72 -10.37
C VAL A 19 11.93 9.05 -9.70
N ALA A 20 12.91 9.79 -10.19
CA ALA A 20 13.14 11.17 -9.82
C ALA A 20 12.33 12.08 -10.74
N ILE A 21 11.39 12.82 -10.18
CA ILE A 21 10.49 13.72 -10.90
C ILE A 21 10.78 15.15 -10.47
N SER A 22 11.15 16.01 -11.41
CA SER A 22 11.40 17.41 -11.12
C SER A 22 10.12 18.12 -10.62
N VAL A 23 10.29 19.23 -9.93
CA VAL A 23 9.15 20.05 -9.47
C VAL A 23 8.34 20.64 -10.63
N THR A 24 8.82 20.56 -11.84
CA THR A 24 8.15 20.94 -13.08
C THR A 24 7.49 19.76 -13.81
N GLY A 25 7.58 18.53 -13.25
CA GLY A 25 6.93 17.33 -13.78
C GLY A 25 7.77 16.53 -14.79
N HIS A 26 9.04 16.88 -15.01
CA HIS A 26 9.92 16.11 -15.91
C HIS A 26 10.55 14.92 -15.17
N ILE A 27 10.61 13.78 -15.83
CA ILE A 27 11.35 12.62 -15.34
C ILE A 27 12.85 12.88 -15.58
N LEU A 28 13.62 12.95 -14.49
CA LEU A 28 15.06 13.16 -14.52
C LEU A 28 15.82 11.84 -14.63
N GLY A 29 15.24 10.76 -14.14
CA GLY A 29 15.80 9.42 -14.22
C GLY A 29 14.91 8.40 -13.54
N SER A 30 15.16 7.12 -13.82
CA SER A 30 14.46 5.99 -13.21
C SER A 30 15.38 4.79 -13.12
N ALA A 31 15.12 3.94 -12.13
CA ALA A 31 15.75 2.63 -11.97
C ALA A 31 14.73 1.62 -11.45
N GLU A 32 15.03 0.33 -11.62
CA GLU A 32 14.19 -0.74 -11.09
C GLU A 32 15.02 -1.90 -10.54
N CYS A 33 14.49 -2.54 -9.49
CA CYS A 33 15.06 -3.72 -8.88
C CYS A 33 13.96 -4.73 -8.56
N SER A 34 14.21 -6.00 -8.87
CA SER A 34 13.33 -7.10 -8.47
C SER A 34 13.61 -7.58 -7.05
N TYR A 35 12.61 -8.21 -6.44
CA TYR A 35 12.68 -8.86 -5.14
C TYR A 35 11.78 -10.11 -5.10
N GLU A 36 11.94 -10.91 -4.07
CA GLU A 36 11.34 -12.23 -4.00
C GLU A 36 9.88 -12.20 -3.50
N THR A 37 9.04 -13.02 -4.12
CA THR A 37 7.73 -13.42 -3.58
C THR A 37 7.81 -14.90 -3.16
N ILE A 38 7.40 -15.20 -1.94
CA ILE A 38 7.49 -16.52 -1.31
C ILE A 38 6.17 -17.25 -1.49
N PHE A 39 6.17 -18.30 -2.30
CA PHE A 39 5.02 -19.17 -2.49
C PHE A 39 5.16 -20.40 -1.57
N LEU A 40 4.51 -20.37 -0.41
CA LEU A 40 4.51 -21.46 0.55
C LEU A 40 3.56 -22.60 0.12
N SER A 41 2.48 -22.24 -0.58
CA SER A 41 1.53 -23.16 -1.21
C SER A 41 0.75 -22.44 -2.32
N GLU A 42 -0.24 -23.10 -2.93
CA GLU A 42 -1.16 -22.46 -3.91
C GLU A 42 -1.98 -21.31 -3.31
N THR A 43 -2.17 -21.30 -1.98
CA THR A 43 -2.99 -20.31 -1.29
C THR A 43 -2.21 -19.43 -0.31
N HIS A 44 -0.97 -19.75 0.01
CA HIS A 44 -0.16 -19.01 0.97
C HIS A 44 0.99 -18.32 0.24
N VAL A 45 0.89 -16.99 0.14
CA VAL A 45 1.85 -16.15 -0.59
C VAL A 45 2.27 -14.97 0.29
N GLU A 46 3.55 -14.88 0.55
CA GLU A 46 4.13 -13.92 1.48
C GLU A 46 5.31 -13.15 0.86
N GLN A 47 5.66 -12.04 1.48
CA GLN A 47 6.89 -11.29 1.19
C GLN A 47 7.53 -10.82 2.48
N ARG A 48 8.87 -10.85 2.55
CA ARG A 48 9.59 -10.37 3.73
C ARG A 48 9.53 -8.84 3.77
N PRO A 49 9.09 -8.21 4.86
CA PRO A 49 9.06 -6.75 4.97
C PRO A 49 10.43 -6.10 4.76
N GLU A 50 11.49 -6.74 5.23
CA GLU A 50 12.85 -6.25 5.05
C GLU A 50 13.28 -6.20 3.58
N ASP A 51 12.80 -7.12 2.74
CA ASP A 51 13.12 -7.14 1.30
C ASP A 51 12.54 -5.91 0.58
N TYR A 52 11.40 -5.37 1.02
CA TYR A 52 10.89 -4.08 0.50
C TYR A 52 11.89 -2.96 0.76
N TRP A 53 12.32 -2.80 2.01
CA TRP A 53 13.21 -1.72 2.40
C TRP A 53 14.58 -1.84 1.73
N GLN A 54 15.18 -3.02 1.77
CA GLN A 54 16.47 -3.27 1.14
C GLN A 54 16.43 -3.03 -0.37
N THR A 55 15.31 -3.35 -1.02
CA THR A 55 15.13 -3.10 -2.45
C THR A 55 14.89 -1.62 -2.75
N VAL A 56 14.16 -0.89 -1.88
CA VAL A 56 14.05 0.58 -1.96
C VAL A 56 15.44 1.21 -1.86
N CYS A 57 16.28 0.79 -0.92
CA CYS A 57 17.66 1.29 -0.81
C CYS A 57 18.47 0.98 -2.06
N ARG A 58 18.46 -0.28 -2.54
CA ARG A 58 19.20 -0.68 -3.74
C ARG A 58 18.78 0.10 -4.99
N VAL A 59 17.47 0.25 -5.23
CA VAL A 59 16.99 0.97 -6.41
C VAL A 59 17.31 2.46 -6.35
N THR A 60 17.38 3.04 -5.14
CA THR A 60 17.80 4.42 -4.93
C THR A 60 19.27 4.62 -5.30
N HIS A 61 20.15 3.75 -4.81
CA HIS A 61 21.56 3.79 -5.17
C HIS A 61 21.77 3.58 -6.68
N LEU A 62 21.08 2.59 -7.25
CA LEU A 62 21.14 2.32 -8.68
C LEU A 62 20.71 3.53 -9.51
N LEU A 63 19.66 4.24 -9.10
CA LEU A 63 19.22 5.48 -9.76
C LEU A 63 20.35 6.53 -9.76
N PHE A 64 21.00 6.76 -8.63
CA PHE A 64 22.09 7.74 -8.53
C PHE A 64 23.36 7.31 -9.29
N GLU A 65 23.65 6.02 -9.35
CA GLU A 65 24.76 5.48 -10.14
C GLU A 65 24.54 5.61 -11.66
N GLN A 66 23.31 5.48 -12.12
CA GLN A 66 22.94 5.53 -13.54
C GLN A 66 22.66 6.94 -14.06
N THR A 67 22.57 7.92 -13.17
CA THR A 67 22.20 9.29 -13.54
C THR A 67 23.15 10.30 -12.88
N GLU A 68 23.11 11.54 -13.35
CA GLU A 68 23.86 12.67 -12.75
C GLU A 68 23.00 13.44 -11.71
N ILE A 69 21.95 12.79 -11.16
CA ILE A 69 21.05 13.41 -10.18
C ILE A 69 21.79 13.59 -8.85
N ASP A 70 21.74 14.80 -8.32
CA ASP A 70 22.36 15.17 -7.06
C ASP A 70 21.39 14.84 -5.88
N PRO A 71 21.72 13.88 -4.99
CA PRO A 71 20.89 13.55 -3.82
C PRO A 71 20.60 14.73 -2.89
N MET A 72 21.49 15.75 -2.89
CA MET A 72 21.38 16.92 -2.01
C MET A 72 20.22 17.85 -2.34
N VAL A 73 19.64 17.77 -3.53
CA VAL A 73 18.52 18.63 -3.94
C VAL A 73 17.17 17.93 -3.97
N CYS A 74 17.10 16.70 -3.45
CA CYS A 74 15.84 15.98 -3.24
C CYS A 74 14.94 16.73 -2.25
N GLN A 75 13.69 16.96 -2.65
CA GLN A 75 12.73 17.76 -1.89
C GLN A 75 11.68 16.91 -1.17
N GLY A 76 11.62 15.61 -1.42
CA GLY A 76 10.67 14.71 -0.78
C GLY A 76 10.76 13.28 -1.27
N VAL A 77 10.23 12.38 -0.46
CA VAL A 77 10.11 10.95 -0.73
C VAL A 77 8.65 10.55 -0.64
N ILE A 78 8.17 9.76 -1.61
CA ILE A 78 6.80 9.25 -1.64
C ILE A 78 6.78 7.79 -2.09
N PHE A 79 5.94 6.98 -1.45
CA PHE A 79 5.73 5.57 -1.79
C PHE A 79 4.33 5.36 -2.36
N CYS A 80 4.26 4.69 -3.51
CA CYS A 80 3.06 4.11 -4.10
C CYS A 80 3.23 2.58 -4.06
N THR A 81 2.32 1.84 -3.46
CA THR A 81 2.58 0.43 -3.17
C THR A 81 1.42 -0.48 -3.53
N GLN A 82 1.74 -1.77 -3.74
CA GLN A 82 0.73 -2.81 -3.85
C GLN A 82 -0.26 -2.78 -2.67
N TRP A 83 -1.52 -3.10 -2.95
CA TRP A 83 -2.63 -3.03 -2.02
C TRP A 83 -2.79 -4.31 -1.17
N THR A 84 -3.57 -4.23 -0.09
CA THR A 84 -3.95 -5.33 0.85
C THR A 84 -2.81 -6.07 1.55
N GLY A 85 -1.63 -5.48 1.70
CA GLY A 85 -0.56 -6.04 2.53
C GLY A 85 -0.91 -5.99 4.03
N ILE A 86 -0.53 -7.03 4.79
CA ILE A 86 -0.67 -7.08 6.25
C ILE A 86 0.67 -7.42 6.86
N ILE A 87 1.23 -6.50 7.62
CA ILE A 87 2.51 -6.63 8.33
C ILE A 87 2.26 -6.33 9.82
N PRO A 88 2.16 -7.35 10.68
CA PRO A 88 2.07 -7.13 12.13
C PRO A 88 3.42 -6.71 12.69
N MET A 89 3.47 -5.58 13.38
CA MET A 89 4.69 -4.99 13.95
C MET A 89 4.63 -5.00 15.47
N ASP A 90 5.75 -5.22 16.13
CA ASP A 90 5.86 -4.99 17.59
C ASP A 90 6.01 -3.50 17.94
N GLU A 91 6.09 -3.20 19.23
CA GLU A 91 6.28 -1.82 19.73
C GLU A 91 7.63 -1.20 19.37
N ASN A 92 8.63 -2.02 19.03
CA ASN A 92 9.96 -1.59 18.60
C ASN A 92 10.07 -1.41 17.08
N GLY A 93 8.99 -1.67 16.35
CA GLY A 93 8.95 -1.61 14.89
C GLY A 93 9.57 -2.82 14.20
N VAL A 94 9.62 -3.97 14.87
CA VAL A 94 10.08 -5.23 14.29
C VAL A 94 8.88 -6.00 13.72
N PRO A 95 8.92 -6.44 12.45
CA PRO A 95 7.89 -7.31 11.90
C PRO A 95 7.83 -8.64 12.66
N LEU A 96 6.61 -9.03 13.07
CA LEU A 96 6.37 -10.28 13.80
C LEU A 96 6.02 -11.45 12.86
N HIS A 97 5.73 -11.15 11.60
CA HIS A 97 5.42 -12.11 10.55
C HIS A 97 5.72 -11.50 9.18
N ASP A 98 5.95 -12.34 8.17
CA ASP A 98 6.04 -11.91 6.78
C ASP A 98 4.72 -11.28 6.30
N CYS A 99 4.80 -10.41 5.31
CA CYS A 99 3.65 -9.71 4.77
C CYS A 99 2.70 -10.67 4.05
N LEU A 100 1.45 -10.75 4.48
CA LEU A 100 0.39 -11.42 3.75
C LEU A 100 -0.07 -10.51 2.60
N ILE A 101 0.41 -10.75 1.37
CA ILE A 101 0.16 -9.89 0.23
C ILE A 101 -1.21 -10.13 -0.42
N TRP A 102 -1.57 -9.33 -1.43
CA TRP A 102 -2.84 -9.43 -2.15
C TRP A 102 -3.08 -10.78 -2.87
N MET A 103 -2.02 -11.53 -3.16
CA MET A 103 -2.10 -12.87 -3.76
C MET A 103 -2.40 -13.97 -2.75
N ASP A 104 -2.27 -13.69 -1.45
CA ASP A 104 -2.53 -14.66 -0.38
C ASP A 104 -4.02 -14.92 -0.22
N LYS A 105 -4.42 -16.19 -0.29
CA LYS A 105 -5.81 -16.66 -0.28
C LYS A 105 -6.11 -17.62 0.88
N ARG A 106 -5.27 -17.61 1.94
CA ARG A 106 -5.44 -18.51 3.09
C ARG A 106 -6.70 -18.28 3.90
N ALA A 107 -7.35 -17.11 3.76
CA ALA A 107 -8.44 -16.67 4.62
C ALA A 107 -9.85 -16.97 4.07
N SER A 108 -10.02 -18.06 3.30
CA SER A 108 -11.29 -18.42 2.66
C SER A 108 -12.44 -18.63 3.64
N ALA A 109 -12.19 -19.29 4.79
CA ALA A 109 -13.20 -19.50 5.83
C ALA A 109 -13.64 -18.18 6.48
N GLN A 110 -12.73 -17.24 6.68
CA GLN A 110 -13.02 -15.92 7.21
C GLN A 110 -13.82 -15.08 6.21
N ALA A 111 -13.46 -15.15 4.91
CA ALA A 111 -14.21 -14.48 3.84
C ALA A 111 -15.66 -15.01 3.75
N GLU A 112 -15.86 -16.32 3.87
CA GLU A 112 -17.20 -16.93 3.90
C GLU A 112 -18.01 -16.41 5.09
N ARG A 113 -17.45 -16.35 6.29
CA ARG A 113 -18.10 -15.83 7.49
C ARG A 113 -18.48 -14.36 7.35
N LEU A 114 -17.59 -13.53 6.77
CA LEU A 114 -17.86 -12.12 6.49
C LEU A 114 -18.97 -11.96 5.44
N ASN A 115 -18.97 -12.78 4.38
CA ASN A 115 -20.02 -12.79 3.37
C ASN A 115 -21.38 -13.18 3.96
N ASN A 116 -21.41 -14.14 4.88
CA ASN A 116 -22.64 -14.53 5.58
C ASN A 116 -23.17 -13.41 6.49
N ARG A 117 -22.29 -12.58 7.07
CA ARG A 117 -22.69 -11.46 7.95
C ARG A 117 -23.08 -10.20 7.19
N PHE A 118 -22.27 -9.80 6.17
CA PHE A 118 -22.37 -8.49 5.53
C PHE A 118 -22.97 -8.54 4.11
N GLY A 119 -23.16 -9.73 3.54
CA GLY A 119 -23.73 -9.93 2.23
C GLY A 119 -22.82 -10.71 1.27
N LYS A 120 -23.42 -11.61 0.52
CA LYS A 120 -22.72 -12.54 -0.38
C LYS A 120 -21.89 -11.79 -1.45
N GLY A 121 -20.66 -12.23 -1.64
CA GLY A 121 -19.77 -11.72 -2.70
C GLY A 121 -19.10 -10.37 -2.39
N LYS A 122 -19.19 -9.89 -1.14
CA LYS A 122 -18.56 -8.63 -0.73
C LYS A 122 -17.10 -8.78 -0.30
N PHE A 123 -16.68 -10.00 0.04
CA PHE A 123 -15.32 -10.30 0.48
C PHE A 123 -14.77 -11.49 -0.28
N CYS A 124 -13.54 -11.40 -0.73
CA CYS A 124 -12.75 -12.53 -1.21
C CYS A 124 -11.69 -12.94 -0.17
N ASP A 125 -11.10 -14.09 -0.36
CA ASP A 125 -10.13 -14.69 0.53
C ASP A 125 -8.80 -13.91 0.62
N SER A 126 -8.49 -13.11 -0.39
CA SER A 126 -7.30 -12.26 -0.46
C SER A 126 -7.50 -10.84 0.10
N ASP A 127 -8.73 -10.49 0.51
CA ASP A 127 -9.01 -9.18 1.08
C ASP A 127 -8.37 -8.98 2.45
N TYR A 128 -8.21 -7.72 2.84
CA TYR A 128 -7.58 -7.31 4.09
C TYR A 128 -8.27 -7.92 5.32
N TRP A 129 -9.59 -7.75 5.45
CA TRP A 129 -10.33 -8.14 6.63
C TRP A 129 -10.36 -9.66 6.89
N PRO A 130 -10.60 -10.51 5.88
CA PRO A 130 -10.46 -11.95 6.05
C PRO A 130 -9.07 -12.37 6.51
N LYS A 131 -7.99 -11.83 5.89
CA LYS A 131 -6.61 -12.15 6.26
C LYS A 131 -6.28 -11.69 7.68
N LEU A 132 -6.78 -10.54 8.12
CA LEU A 132 -6.57 -10.05 9.46
C LEU A 132 -7.28 -10.92 10.51
N MET A 133 -8.50 -11.37 10.23
CA MET A 133 -9.20 -12.35 11.08
C MET A 133 -8.45 -13.68 11.12
N TRP A 134 -7.92 -14.12 9.97
CA TRP A 134 -7.10 -15.34 9.89
C TRP A 134 -5.84 -15.21 10.77
N LEU A 135 -5.12 -14.09 10.68
CA LEU A 135 -3.93 -13.81 11.50
C LEU A 135 -4.25 -13.95 12.99
N ARG A 136 -5.33 -13.31 13.45
CA ARG A 136 -5.75 -13.39 14.84
C ARG A 136 -6.10 -14.81 15.29
N GLU A 137 -6.78 -15.58 14.44
CA GLU A 137 -7.28 -16.94 14.77
C GLU A 137 -6.20 -18.01 14.70
N ASN A 138 -5.27 -17.90 13.75
CA ASN A 138 -4.27 -18.94 13.49
C ASN A 138 -2.89 -18.61 14.06
N LEU A 139 -2.60 -17.34 14.30
CA LEU A 139 -1.35 -16.87 14.90
C LEU A 139 -1.63 -15.93 16.09
N PRO A 140 -2.36 -16.43 17.14
CA PRO A 140 -2.78 -15.59 18.26
C PRO A 140 -1.57 -14.97 18.98
N ASP A 141 -0.46 -15.67 19.14
CA ASP A 141 0.75 -15.15 19.78
C ASP A 141 1.35 -13.96 18.99
N VAL A 142 1.27 -13.98 17.66
CA VAL A 142 1.70 -12.88 16.80
C VAL A 142 0.73 -11.71 16.94
N TYR A 143 -0.57 -11.99 16.87
CA TYR A 143 -1.60 -10.97 16.99
C TYR A 143 -1.57 -10.27 18.35
N ASP A 144 -1.41 -11.02 19.44
CA ASP A 144 -1.39 -10.47 20.81
C ASP A 144 -0.17 -9.58 21.05
N LYS A 145 1.02 -9.98 20.55
CA LYS A 145 2.26 -9.19 20.62
C LYS A 145 2.27 -8.00 19.65
N CYS A 146 1.40 -8.01 18.65
CA CYS A 146 1.35 -6.97 17.65
C CYS A 146 0.92 -5.64 18.29
N HIS A 147 1.75 -4.61 18.14
CA HIS A 147 1.45 -3.24 18.53
C HIS A 147 0.62 -2.53 17.46
N VAL A 148 1.01 -2.67 16.18
CA VAL A 148 0.35 -2.01 15.05
C VAL A 148 0.41 -2.90 13.81
N ILE A 149 -0.64 -2.86 12.99
CA ILE A 149 -0.74 -3.56 11.70
C ILE A 149 -0.53 -2.54 10.59
N LEU A 150 0.51 -2.74 9.80
CA LEU A 150 0.87 -1.85 8.71
C LEU A 150 0.58 -2.50 7.35
N GLY A 151 0.22 -1.67 6.36
CA GLY A 151 0.34 -2.00 4.95
C GLY A 151 1.78 -1.79 4.46
N VAL A 152 2.06 -2.12 3.20
CA VAL A 152 3.41 -1.97 2.61
C VAL A 152 3.84 -0.50 2.58
N ASN A 153 2.95 0.41 2.20
CA ASN A 153 3.19 1.86 2.23
C ASN A 153 3.56 2.33 3.63
N SER A 154 2.74 1.95 4.62
CA SER A 154 2.91 2.34 6.02
C SER A 154 4.22 1.81 6.61
N TYR A 155 4.61 0.58 6.25
CA TYR A 155 5.90 0.00 6.65
C TYR A 155 7.08 0.78 6.08
N LEU A 156 7.05 1.15 4.80
CA LEU A 156 8.12 1.91 4.17
C LEU A 156 8.24 3.33 4.75
N LYS A 157 7.12 3.98 5.05
CA LYS A 157 7.11 5.26 5.79
C LYS A 157 7.74 5.12 7.18
N PHE A 158 7.39 4.05 7.90
CA PHE A 158 8.02 3.76 9.18
C PHE A 158 9.53 3.59 9.04
N ARG A 159 10.02 2.82 8.06
CA ARG A 159 11.46 2.64 7.82
C ARG A 159 12.16 3.95 7.45
N ALA A 160 11.51 4.81 6.66
CA ALA A 160 12.08 6.08 6.23
C ALA A 160 12.04 7.17 7.32
N ALA A 161 10.93 7.27 8.08
CA ALA A 161 10.66 8.41 8.96
C ALA A 161 10.37 8.04 10.43
N GLY A 162 10.23 6.75 10.77
CA GLY A 162 9.96 6.30 12.13
C GLY A 162 8.50 6.50 12.59
N THR A 163 7.56 6.72 11.70
CA THR A 163 6.16 7.03 12.03
C THR A 163 5.20 5.91 11.62
N PHE A 164 4.26 5.57 12.50
CA PHE A 164 3.19 4.62 12.25
C PHE A 164 1.96 5.33 11.71
N THR A 165 1.91 5.56 10.40
CA THR A 165 0.78 6.21 9.72
C THR A 165 0.32 5.40 8.52
N ALA A 166 -0.97 5.43 8.20
CA ALA A 166 -1.51 4.91 6.96
C ALA A 166 -2.17 6.06 6.17
N ASP A 167 -2.08 6.00 4.86
CA ASP A 167 -2.79 6.95 4.02
C ASP A 167 -4.27 6.53 3.82
N VAL A 168 -5.07 7.47 3.34
CA VAL A 168 -6.52 7.26 3.17
C VAL A 168 -6.89 6.24 2.10
N THR A 169 -5.94 5.77 1.30
CA THR A 169 -6.14 4.70 0.31
C THR A 169 -5.79 3.32 0.86
N ASP A 170 -5.22 3.25 2.08
CA ASP A 170 -4.87 1.97 2.72
C ASP A 170 -6.09 1.05 2.84
N CYS A 171 -5.85 -0.23 2.72
CA CYS A 171 -6.88 -1.26 2.61
C CYS A 171 -7.84 -1.34 3.80
N PHE A 172 -7.44 -0.96 5.01
CA PHE A 172 -8.36 -0.96 6.15
C PHE A 172 -9.37 0.20 6.14
N THR A 173 -9.15 1.21 5.32
CA THR A 173 -10.10 2.32 5.12
C THR A 173 -11.22 1.96 4.17
N THR A 174 -11.07 0.90 3.38
CA THR A 174 -12.07 0.48 2.39
C THR A 174 -13.24 -0.23 3.06
N SER A 175 -14.43 -0.04 2.50
CA SER A 175 -15.66 -0.65 3.00
C SER A 175 -16.52 -1.10 1.83
N PRO A 176 -17.06 -2.34 1.87
CA PRO A 176 -18.04 -2.82 0.89
C PRO A 176 -19.47 -2.31 1.19
N VAL A 177 -19.65 -1.43 2.17
CA VAL A 177 -20.92 -0.83 2.57
C VAL A 177 -20.80 0.69 2.65
N GLU A 178 -21.93 1.40 2.50
CA GLU A 178 -21.97 2.86 2.46
C GLU A 178 -21.49 3.54 3.74
N ASP A 179 -21.99 3.08 4.89
CA ASP A 179 -21.61 3.63 6.18
C ASP A 179 -20.30 3.03 6.69
N ARG A 180 -19.19 3.62 6.27
CA ARG A 180 -17.84 3.18 6.64
C ARG A 180 -17.58 3.19 8.14
N LYS A 181 -18.12 4.17 8.88
CA LYS A 181 -17.90 4.26 10.34
C LYS A 181 -18.61 3.14 11.07
N THR A 182 -19.85 2.84 10.68
CA THR A 182 -20.59 1.70 11.21
C THR A 182 -19.95 0.39 10.77
N PHE A 183 -19.58 0.26 9.49
CA PHE A 183 -18.89 -0.93 8.99
C PHE A 183 -17.61 -1.21 9.77
N PHE A 184 -16.75 -0.21 9.94
CA PHE A 184 -15.48 -0.37 10.67
C PHE A 184 -15.70 -0.90 12.07
N ARG A 185 -16.68 -0.34 12.81
CA ARG A 185 -17.04 -0.82 14.13
C ARG A 185 -17.58 -2.26 14.12
N GLU A 186 -18.52 -2.54 13.21
CA GLU A 186 -19.14 -3.86 13.12
C GLU A 186 -18.13 -4.95 12.71
N ILE A 187 -17.19 -4.66 11.85
CA ILE A 187 -16.18 -5.66 11.42
C ILE A 187 -15.15 -5.92 12.52
N LEU A 188 -14.77 -4.89 13.28
CA LEU A 188 -13.92 -5.07 14.47
C LEU A 188 -14.60 -5.95 15.51
N ASP A 189 -15.86 -5.68 15.83
CA ASP A 189 -16.63 -6.47 16.78
C ASP A 189 -16.81 -7.91 16.29
N PHE A 190 -17.20 -8.10 15.03
CA PHE A 190 -17.40 -9.42 14.42
C PHE A 190 -16.13 -10.24 14.37
N GLY A 191 -15.01 -9.65 13.96
CA GLY A 191 -13.69 -10.28 13.91
C GLY A 191 -13.00 -10.35 15.27
N SER A 192 -13.55 -9.74 16.32
CA SER A 192 -12.91 -9.53 17.62
C SER A 192 -11.53 -8.88 17.47
N LEU A 193 -11.44 -7.86 16.63
CA LEU A 193 -10.21 -7.14 16.30
C LEU A 193 -10.06 -5.91 17.20
N ASP A 194 -8.81 -5.61 17.60
CA ASP A 194 -8.53 -4.46 18.46
C ASP A 194 -8.27 -3.20 17.60
N ALA A 195 -9.14 -2.20 17.74
CA ALA A 195 -9.04 -0.91 17.06
C ALA A 195 -7.71 -0.18 17.31
N LYS A 196 -7.04 -0.44 18.43
CA LYS A 196 -5.76 0.18 18.78
C LYS A 196 -4.58 -0.30 17.94
N LYS A 197 -4.76 -1.42 17.23
CA LYS A 197 -3.73 -1.98 16.35
C LYS A 197 -3.72 -1.37 14.94
N PHE A 198 -4.57 -0.38 14.66
CA PHE A 198 -4.57 0.32 13.38
C PHE A 198 -3.84 1.66 13.52
N PRO A 199 -2.99 2.03 12.53
CA PRO A 199 -2.25 3.28 12.54
C PRO A 199 -3.18 4.49 12.34
N GLU A 200 -2.69 5.68 12.72
CA GLU A 200 -3.38 6.93 12.41
C GLU A 200 -3.41 7.20 10.91
N LEU A 201 -4.54 7.76 10.43
CA LEU A 201 -4.72 8.12 9.02
C LEU A 201 -4.12 9.48 8.70
N CYS A 202 -3.50 9.56 7.53
CA CYS A 202 -3.02 10.81 6.93
C CYS A 202 -3.55 10.95 5.49
N ALA A 203 -3.56 12.17 4.96
CA ALA A 203 -3.78 12.37 3.54
C ALA A 203 -2.52 11.98 2.74
N SER A 204 -2.70 11.58 1.48
CA SER A 204 -1.59 11.17 0.60
C SER A 204 -0.53 12.26 0.43
N SER A 205 -0.93 13.53 0.50
CA SER A 205 -0.05 14.72 0.38
C SER A 205 0.49 15.25 1.71
N ASP A 206 0.10 14.68 2.86
CA ASP A 206 0.61 15.14 4.16
C ASP A 206 2.08 14.75 4.33
N ILE A 207 2.85 15.61 5.00
CA ILE A 207 4.17 15.25 5.48
C ILE A 207 3.99 14.46 6.76
N VAL A 208 4.31 13.17 6.72
CA VAL A 208 4.13 12.23 7.84
C VAL A 208 5.38 12.11 8.71
N GLY A 209 6.48 12.68 8.27
CA GLY A 209 7.77 12.68 8.97
C GLY A 209 8.88 13.09 8.02
N HIS A 210 10.10 12.85 8.42
CA HIS A 210 11.29 13.20 7.66
C HIS A 210 12.26 12.03 7.64
N VAL A 211 13.02 11.88 6.57
CA VAL A 211 14.10 10.89 6.47
C VAL A 211 15.01 11.04 7.70
N THR A 212 15.17 9.95 8.47
CA THR A 212 15.96 9.94 9.70
C THR A 212 17.47 9.88 9.39
N GLU A 213 18.31 10.11 10.38
CA GLU A 213 19.76 9.92 10.26
C GLU A 213 20.16 8.47 9.90
N SER A 214 19.38 7.48 10.34
CA SER A 214 19.62 6.08 9.99
C SER A 214 19.23 5.80 8.55
N SER A 215 17.99 6.11 8.19
CA SER A 215 17.47 5.84 6.84
C SER A 215 18.16 6.67 5.76
N SER A 216 18.66 7.87 6.09
CA SER A 216 19.46 8.69 5.18
C SER A 216 20.72 7.99 4.69
N LYS A 217 21.40 7.29 5.58
CA LYS A 217 22.62 6.52 5.26
C LYS A 217 22.30 5.31 4.40
N GLU A 218 21.18 4.64 4.67
CA GLU A 218 20.73 3.48 3.92
C GLU A 218 20.27 3.87 2.50
N LEU A 219 19.56 4.99 2.36
CA LEU A 219 19.03 5.49 1.09
C LEU A 219 20.05 6.28 0.25
N GLY A 220 21.14 6.75 0.85
CA GLY A 220 22.06 7.69 0.20
C GLY A 220 21.44 9.08 -0.01
N LEU A 221 20.49 9.48 0.83
CA LEU A 221 19.79 10.77 0.81
C LEU A 221 20.22 11.63 2.01
N CYS A 222 19.82 12.90 2.04
CA CYS A 222 19.99 13.74 3.22
C CYS A 222 18.95 13.40 4.29
N ALA A 223 19.36 13.46 5.56
CA ALA A 223 18.40 13.47 6.65
C ALA A 223 17.56 14.75 6.60
N GLY A 224 16.33 14.69 7.09
CA GLY A 224 15.42 15.83 7.13
C GLY A 224 14.60 16.06 5.86
N ILE A 225 14.75 15.23 4.81
CA ILE A 225 13.90 15.28 3.63
C ILE A 225 12.48 14.85 4.02
N PRO A 226 11.41 15.60 3.63
CA PRO A 226 10.04 15.22 3.90
C PRO A 226 9.66 13.84 3.33
N VAL A 227 8.94 13.04 4.11
CA VAL A 227 8.28 11.81 3.68
C VAL A 227 6.79 12.05 3.63
N PHE A 228 6.17 11.81 2.46
CA PHE A 228 4.76 12.05 2.24
C PHE A 228 3.91 10.81 2.53
N GLY A 229 2.60 11.02 2.73
CA GLY A 229 1.62 9.97 3.01
C GLY A 229 1.59 8.86 1.97
N GLY A 230 1.74 9.21 0.70
CA GLY A 230 1.75 8.24 -0.39
C GLY A 230 0.37 7.67 -0.69
N CYS A 231 0.31 6.54 -1.40
CA CYS A 231 -0.94 5.91 -1.79
C CYS A 231 -0.77 4.44 -2.16
N ASP A 232 -1.89 3.74 -2.39
CA ASP A 232 -1.88 2.46 -3.08
C ASP A 232 -1.63 2.61 -4.59
N ASP A 233 -1.35 1.50 -5.28
CA ASP A 233 -1.07 1.45 -6.72
C ASP A 233 -2.30 1.83 -7.56
N ILE A 234 -3.51 1.53 -7.10
CA ILE A 234 -4.77 1.84 -7.80
C ILE A 234 -4.97 3.36 -7.86
N ALA A 235 -4.86 4.04 -6.71
CA ALA A 235 -4.99 5.49 -6.63
C ALA A 235 -3.84 6.21 -7.35
N GLY A 236 -2.60 5.74 -7.15
CA GLY A 236 -1.42 6.29 -7.79
C GLY A 236 -1.48 6.21 -9.31
N LEU A 237 -1.94 5.07 -9.85
CA LEU A 237 -2.10 4.89 -11.29
C LEU A 237 -3.18 5.82 -11.86
N ALA A 238 -4.32 5.93 -11.18
CA ALA A 238 -5.40 6.80 -11.64
C ALA A 238 -4.98 8.26 -11.74
N ILE A 239 -4.22 8.76 -10.76
CA ILE A 239 -3.64 10.10 -10.77
C ILE A 239 -2.63 10.22 -11.93
N GLY A 240 -1.77 9.23 -12.09
CA GLY A 240 -0.71 9.22 -13.10
C GLY A 240 -1.22 9.25 -14.55
N VAL A 241 -2.35 8.60 -14.83
CA VAL A 241 -3.01 8.62 -16.16
C VAL A 241 -4.01 9.76 -16.32
N GLY A 242 -4.19 10.62 -15.30
CA GLY A 242 -5.12 11.74 -15.34
C GLY A 242 -6.60 11.35 -15.21
N SER A 243 -6.90 10.12 -14.76
CA SER A 243 -8.28 9.64 -14.54
C SER A 243 -8.77 10.07 -13.15
N CYS A 244 -8.97 11.40 -12.95
CA CYS A 244 -9.30 12.00 -11.66
C CYS A 244 -10.63 12.74 -11.63
N SER A 245 -11.38 12.78 -12.75
CA SER A 245 -12.66 13.47 -12.84
C SER A 245 -13.81 12.49 -13.06
N LEU A 246 -15.00 12.84 -12.59
CA LEU A 246 -16.21 12.02 -12.78
C LEU A 246 -16.40 11.59 -14.23
N GLY A 247 -16.66 10.33 -14.44
CA GLY A 247 -16.89 9.73 -15.77
C GLY A 247 -15.61 9.34 -16.52
N GLN A 248 -14.42 9.63 -15.99
CA GLN A 248 -13.17 9.15 -16.58
C GLN A 248 -12.91 7.70 -16.19
N ALA A 249 -12.30 6.97 -17.12
CA ALA A 249 -11.94 5.58 -16.93
C ALA A 249 -10.52 5.31 -17.45
N HIS A 250 -9.89 4.29 -16.89
CA HIS A 250 -8.64 3.76 -17.44
C HIS A 250 -8.59 2.23 -17.30
N VAL A 251 -7.79 1.61 -18.14
CA VAL A 251 -7.52 0.17 -18.12
C VAL A 251 -6.08 -0.06 -17.70
N TYR A 252 -5.89 -0.95 -16.74
CA TYR A 252 -4.59 -1.47 -16.39
C TYR A 252 -4.39 -2.87 -16.98
N LEU A 253 -3.25 -3.10 -17.62
CA LEU A 253 -2.85 -4.40 -18.16
C LEU A 253 -1.42 -4.69 -17.67
N GLY A 254 -1.30 -5.51 -16.65
CA GLY A 254 -0.06 -5.96 -16.04
C GLY A 254 -0.16 -7.41 -15.59
N THR A 255 0.42 -7.76 -14.44
CA THR A 255 0.26 -9.08 -13.80
C THR A 255 -1.20 -9.37 -13.48
N SER A 256 -1.98 -8.33 -13.19
CA SER A 256 -3.45 -8.33 -13.15
C SER A 256 -4.00 -7.44 -14.27
N GLY A 257 -5.28 -7.63 -14.61
CA GLY A 257 -5.98 -6.76 -15.55
C GLY A 257 -7.25 -6.21 -14.90
N TRP A 258 -7.46 -4.88 -14.95
CA TRP A 258 -8.64 -4.26 -14.38
C TRP A 258 -9.02 -2.97 -15.12
N LEU A 259 -10.29 -2.61 -15.00
CA LEU A 259 -10.88 -1.35 -15.47
C LEU A 259 -11.24 -0.53 -14.24
N SER A 260 -10.79 0.71 -14.18
CA SER A 260 -11.21 1.68 -13.17
C SER A 260 -12.04 2.78 -13.79
N TYR A 261 -13.05 3.23 -13.05
CA TYR A 261 -13.96 4.28 -13.45
C TYR A 261 -14.24 5.21 -12.27
N VAL A 262 -14.14 6.52 -12.49
CA VAL A 262 -14.37 7.53 -11.44
C VAL A 262 -15.88 7.81 -11.35
N ILE A 263 -16.46 7.52 -10.19
CA ILE A 263 -17.90 7.66 -9.91
C ILE A 263 -18.15 8.68 -8.80
N PRO A 264 -19.38 9.22 -8.67
CA PRO A 264 -19.73 10.05 -7.52
C PRO A 264 -19.60 9.28 -6.20
N ALA A 265 -19.28 10.00 -5.12
CA ALA A 265 -19.10 9.42 -3.79
C ALA A 265 -20.36 8.75 -3.22
N ASP A 266 -21.53 9.21 -3.65
CA ASP A 266 -22.84 8.66 -3.28
C ASP A 266 -23.28 7.50 -4.18
N ALA A 267 -22.52 7.17 -5.23
CA ALA A 267 -22.83 6.01 -6.05
C ALA A 267 -22.46 4.73 -5.30
N HIS A 268 -23.43 3.81 -5.21
CA HIS A 268 -23.24 2.52 -4.56
C HIS A 268 -22.27 1.64 -5.33
N SER A 269 -21.12 1.36 -4.77
CA SER A 269 -20.15 0.43 -5.35
C SER A 269 -19.62 -0.56 -4.33
N VAL A 270 -19.23 -1.71 -4.81
CA VAL A 270 -18.78 -2.84 -3.98
C VAL A 270 -17.35 -2.66 -3.48
N THR A 271 -16.55 -1.86 -4.17
CA THR A 271 -15.15 -1.56 -3.81
C THR A 271 -14.88 -0.09 -4.03
N ASN A 272 -14.81 0.68 -2.96
CA ASN A 272 -14.57 2.12 -3.01
C ASN A 272 -13.37 2.47 -2.15
N ALA A 273 -12.26 2.88 -2.78
CA ALA A 273 -11.19 3.58 -2.10
C ALA A 273 -11.31 5.08 -2.42
N PRO A 274 -11.29 5.98 -1.42
CA PRO A 274 -11.29 7.41 -1.70
C PRO A 274 -9.95 7.84 -2.28
N LEU A 275 -9.98 8.66 -3.33
CA LEU A 275 -8.79 9.29 -3.88
C LEU A 275 -8.26 10.43 -3.01
N ASP A 276 -9.16 11.15 -2.39
CA ASP A 276 -8.87 12.25 -1.48
C ASP A 276 -10.10 12.48 -0.60
N ASN A 277 -9.88 12.66 0.71
CA ASN A 277 -10.93 13.03 1.66
C ASN A 277 -11.62 14.37 1.35
N ARG A 278 -11.04 15.17 0.46
CA ARG A 278 -11.51 16.53 0.15
C ARG A 278 -12.48 16.60 -1.02
N ASN A 279 -12.57 15.58 -1.86
CA ASN A 279 -13.30 15.69 -3.14
C ASN A 279 -14.37 14.61 -3.37
N ASP A 280 -14.68 13.75 -2.41
CA ASP A 280 -15.73 12.72 -2.51
C ASP A 280 -15.70 11.90 -3.83
N ILE A 281 -14.50 11.62 -4.35
CA ILE A 281 -14.28 10.85 -5.58
C ILE A 281 -13.86 9.43 -5.20
N PHE A 282 -14.53 8.43 -5.79
CA PHE A 282 -14.27 7.02 -5.55
C PHE A 282 -13.88 6.30 -6.84
N PHE A 283 -13.05 5.26 -6.71
CA PHE A 283 -12.80 4.31 -7.79
C PHE A 283 -13.66 3.08 -7.66
N LEU A 284 -14.19 2.63 -8.78
CA LEU A 284 -14.73 1.29 -8.95
C LEU A 284 -13.71 0.47 -9.73
N GLY A 285 -13.05 -0.47 -9.06
CA GLY A 285 -12.24 -1.48 -9.72
C GLY A 285 -13.11 -2.68 -10.08
N LEU A 286 -13.28 -2.96 -11.37
CA LEU A 286 -13.78 -4.25 -11.85
C LEU A 286 -12.55 -5.08 -12.24
N GLY A 287 -12.01 -5.86 -11.29
CA GLY A 287 -10.84 -6.69 -11.52
C GLY A 287 -11.22 -8.07 -12.03
N ALA A 288 -10.58 -8.49 -13.13
CA ALA A 288 -10.39 -9.89 -13.44
C ALA A 288 -8.89 -10.17 -13.30
N SER A 289 -8.48 -11.06 -12.36
CA SER A 289 -7.11 -11.54 -12.36
C SER A 289 -6.88 -12.37 -13.61
N ILE A 290 -5.99 -11.93 -14.47
CA ILE A 290 -5.46 -12.78 -15.54
C ILE A 290 -4.45 -13.68 -14.79
N GLY A 291 -4.86 -14.91 -14.48
CA GLY A 291 -3.96 -15.90 -13.88
C GLY A 291 -2.69 -16.06 -14.72
N PRO A 292 -1.58 -16.52 -14.13
CA PRO A 292 -0.37 -16.77 -14.90
C PRO A 292 -0.73 -17.72 -16.04
N SER A 293 -0.45 -17.28 -17.26
CA SER A 293 -0.53 -18.16 -18.42
C SER A 293 0.48 -19.27 -18.18
N THR A 294 0.00 -20.47 -17.94
CA THR A 294 0.82 -21.68 -17.99
C THR A 294 1.31 -21.83 -19.42
N THR A 295 2.51 -21.39 -19.70
CA THR A 295 3.32 -21.84 -20.83
C THR A 295 4.48 -22.66 -20.32
#